data_994ec602ba0a635eca328fccda91a5c5
#
_entry.id   994ec602ba0a635eca328fccda91a5c5
#
_cell.length_a   1.000
_cell.length_b   1.000
_cell.length_c   1.000
_cell.angle_alpha   90.00
_cell.angle_beta   90.00
_cell.angle_gamma   90.00
#
_symmetry.space_group_name_H-M   'P 1'
#
loop_
_entity.id
_entity.type
_entity.pdbx_description
1 polymer ?
#
loop_
_entity_poly.entity_id
_entity_poly.type
_entity_poly.pdbx_seq_one_letter_code
_entity_poly.pdbx_strand_id
1 'polypeptide(L)'
;DGNVYIDYTLVERELNSRFYWDASASLLLFTTPTQTFEIAPNTSSYTIDGESFDAGYDILRTTSSGMFLAMNFMQQYSDLICAVYDTPSRVVITYGSESVTTAELKGDTAVRYRGGIKSPIITEATGGSIVTVLDQMDKWSQILTADGYIGYVKNSRLKGIATTTRDTVYASPDYTSIHMDGKVNLVWHQINYAEMNSEFASDTEAVTGVNVISPTWYFL
;
A
#
# COMPACT_ATOMS: atom_id res chain seq x y z
N ASP A 1 16.41 -16.14 5.63
CA ASP A 1 15.03 -16.48 5.29
C ASP A 1 14.58 -15.92 3.92
N GLY A 2 15.36 -15.04 3.29
CA GLY A 2 15.08 -14.48 1.96
C GLY A 2 13.99 -13.42 1.91
N ASN A 3 13.41 -13.04 3.05
CA ASN A 3 12.40 -11.99 3.11
C ASN A 3 13.04 -10.60 3.01
N VAL A 4 12.39 -9.70 2.28
CA VAL A 4 12.70 -8.28 2.27
C VAL A 4 11.91 -7.60 3.38
N TYR A 5 12.58 -6.77 4.16
CA TYR A 5 11.99 -6.02 5.25
C TYR A 5 12.06 -4.53 4.94
N ILE A 6 10.95 -3.83 5.09
CA ILE A 6 10.81 -2.41 4.78
C ILE A 6 10.60 -1.62 6.07
N ASP A 7 11.24 -0.48 6.18
CA ASP A 7 11.06 0.43 7.31
C ASP A 7 9.58 0.74 7.53
N TYR A 8 9.11 0.56 8.77
CA TYR A 8 7.70 0.72 9.12
C TYR A 8 7.17 2.13 8.82
N THR A 9 8.00 3.16 9.03
CA THR A 9 7.55 4.54 8.78
C THR A 9 7.30 4.80 7.29
N LEU A 10 8.06 4.13 6.41
CA LEU A 10 7.82 4.15 4.97
C LEU A 10 6.53 3.38 4.62
N VAL A 11 6.31 2.23 5.27
CA VAL A 11 5.09 1.44 5.05
C VAL A 11 3.85 2.24 5.42
N GLU A 12 3.81 2.80 6.62
CA GLU A 12 2.67 3.57 7.12
C GLU A 12 2.36 4.79 6.26
N ARG A 13 3.42 5.54 5.90
CA ARG A 13 3.26 6.81 5.18
C ARG A 13 3.00 6.65 3.69
N GLU A 14 3.66 5.71 3.02
CA GLU A 14 3.71 5.68 1.56
C GLU A 14 3.08 4.41 0.95
N LEU A 15 3.07 3.29 1.66
CA LEU A 15 2.67 2.02 1.06
C LEU A 15 1.28 1.56 1.50
N ASN A 16 1.03 1.49 2.81
CA ASN A 16 -0.26 1.07 3.34
C ASN A 16 -0.45 1.57 4.77
N SER A 17 -1.20 2.65 4.95
CA SER A 17 -1.49 3.28 6.24
C SER A 17 -2.41 2.46 7.17
N ARG A 18 -2.92 1.30 6.71
CA ARG A 18 -3.68 0.39 7.57
C ARG A 18 -2.80 -0.42 8.53
N PHE A 19 -1.49 -0.44 8.31
CA PHE A 19 -0.52 -0.95 9.27
C PHE A 19 -0.23 0.12 10.30
N TYR A 20 -0.77 -0.02 11.48
CA TYR A 20 -0.69 0.96 12.56
C TYR A 20 0.04 0.38 13.78
N TRP A 21 1.02 1.10 14.30
CA TRP A 21 1.73 0.72 15.51
C TRP A 21 1.04 1.25 16.76
N ASP A 22 0.48 0.36 17.57
CA ASP A 22 -0.01 0.68 18.90
C ASP A 22 1.13 0.58 19.94
N ALA A 23 1.65 1.73 20.34
CA ALA A 23 2.73 1.79 21.30
C ALA A 23 2.29 1.35 22.71
N SER A 24 1.03 1.49 23.07
CA SER A 24 0.51 1.12 24.38
C SER A 24 0.41 -0.39 24.54
N ALA A 25 -0.02 -1.09 23.51
CA ALA A 25 -0.08 -2.54 23.47
C ALA A 25 1.23 -3.20 23.00
N SER A 26 2.15 -2.41 22.43
CA SER A 26 3.35 -2.91 21.75
C SER A 26 3.04 -3.91 20.62
N LEU A 27 2.00 -3.62 19.85
CA LEU A 27 1.52 -4.43 18.74
C LEU A 27 1.46 -3.63 17.44
N LEU A 28 1.74 -4.27 16.33
CA LEU A 28 1.37 -3.78 15.02
C LEU A 28 -0.05 -4.26 14.72
N LEU A 29 -0.95 -3.33 14.48
CA LEU A 29 -2.32 -3.61 14.06
C LEU A 29 -2.43 -3.45 12.55
N PHE A 30 -3.15 -4.37 11.92
CA PHE A 30 -3.59 -4.22 10.55
C PHE A 30 -5.09 -4.48 10.48
N THR A 31 -5.85 -3.56 9.92
CA THR A 31 -7.31 -3.65 9.89
C THR A 31 -7.83 -3.68 8.47
N THR A 32 -8.76 -4.57 8.24
CA THR A 32 -9.62 -4.60 7.05
C THR A 32 -11.05 -4.22 7.47
N PRO A 33 -11.99 -4.01 6.56
CA PRO A 33 -13.38 -3.77 6.95
C PRO A 33 -14.04 -4.88 7.78
N THR A 34 -13.48 -6.08 7.77
CA THR A 34 -14.07 -7.25 8.43
C THR A 34 -13.15 -7.95 9.41
N GLN A 35 -11.87 -7.59 9.49
CA GLN A 35 -10.88 -8.32 10.30
C GLN A 35 -9.89 -7.37 10.95
N THR A 36 -9.42 -7.75 12.14
CA THR A 36 -8.34 -7.09 12.87
C THR A 36 -7.20 -8.07 13.08
N PHE A 37 -6.01 -7.69 12.65
CA PHE A 37 -4.77 -8.43 12.80
C PHE A 37 -3.96 -7.81 13.93
N GLU A 38 -3.45 -8.65 14.83
CA GLU A 38 -2.54 -8.24 15.90
C GLU A 38 -1.22 -8.98 15.74
N ILE A 39 -0.15 -8.23 15.57
CA ILE A 39 1.17 -8.74 15.23
C ILE A 39 2.18 -8.25 16.26
N ALA A 40 2.69 -9.17 17.07
CA ALA A 40 3.76 -8.85 18.02
C ALA A 40 5.13 -8.79 17.30
N PRO A 41 6.06 -7.95 17.76
CA PRO A 41 7.40 -7.90 17.20
C PRO A 41 8.21 -9.18 17.40
N ASN A 42 9.08 -9.50 16.44
CA ASN A 42 10.05 -10.58 16.49
C ASN A 42 9.44 -11.97 16.77
N THR A 43 8.29 -12.21 16.15
CA THR A 43 7.62 -13.52 16.17
C THR A 43 6.95 -13.79 14.83
N SER A 44 6.81 -15.05 14.49
CA SER A 44 6.06 -15.51 13.33
C SER A 44 4.56 -15.63 13.59
N SER A 45 4.17 -15.67 14.86
CA SER A 45 2.76 -15.81 15.27
C SER A 45 2.04 -14.47 15.26
N TYR A 46 0.80 -14.47 14.80
CA TYR A 46 -0.10 -13.31 14.83
C TYR A 46 -1.54 -13.80 15.05
N THR A 47 -2.44 -12.87 15.35
CA THR A 47 -3.86 -13.21 15.47
C THR A 47 -4.70 -12.49 14.43
N ILE A 48 -5.81 -13.10 14.04
CA ILE A 48 -6.89 -12.48 13.26
C ILE A 48 -8.17 -12.66 14.06
N ASP A 49 -8.78 -11.57 14.51
CA ASP A 49 -9.99 -11.57 15.34
C ASP A 49 -9.88 -12.51 16.56
N GLY A 50 -8.66 -12.61 17.12
CA GLY A 50 -8.34 -13.45 18.29
C GLY A 50 -7.95 -14.90 17.96
N GLU A 51 -8.08 -15.37 16.72
CA GLU A 51 -7.57 -16.68 16.29
C GLU A 51 -6.09 -16.60 15.93
N SER A 52 -5.29 -17.59 16.37
CA SER A 52 -3.84 -17.60 16.18
C SER A 52 -3.43 -18.22 14.85
N PHE A 53 -2.48 -17.59 14.18
CA PHE A 53 -1.86 -18.02 12.93
C PHE A 53 -0.34 -17.96 13.02
N ASP A 54 0.37 -18.66 12.12
CA ASP A 54 1.81 -18.65 12.01
C ASP A 54 2.22 -18.35 10.56
N ALA A 55 2.97 -17.29 10.36
CA ALA A 55 3.49 -16.90 9.05
C ALA A 55 4.74 -17.69 8.63
N GLY A 56 5.40 -18.37 9.57
CA GLY A 56 6.67 -19.08 9.35
C GLY A 56 7.90 -18.16 9.27
N TYR A 57 7.72 -16.86 9.49
CA TYR A 57 8.77 -15.84 9.55
C TYR A 57 8.31 -14.64 10.40
N ASP A 58 9.25 -13.89 10.96
CA ASP A 58 8.90 -12.67 11.72
C ASP A 58 8.21 -11.67 10.79
N ILE A 59 6.95 -11.34 11.06
CA ILE A 59 6.22 -10.36 10.26
C ILE A 59 6.75 -8.95 10.51
N LEU A 60 6.96 -8.62 11.79
CA LEU A 60 7.54 -7.35 12.24
C LEU A 60 8.84 -7.61 12.97
N ARG A 61 9.93 -7.02 12.51
CA ARG A 61 11.23 -7.03 13.19
C ARG A 61 11.51 -5.70 13.83
N THR A 62 11.94 -5.73 15.08
CA THR A 62 12.46 -4.54 15.79
C THR A 62 13.95 -4.70 16.04
N THR A 63 14.71 -3.65 15.75
CA THR A 63 16.16 -3.57 15.95
C THR A 63 16.52 -2.24 16.57
N SER A 64 17.80 -2.03 16.89
CA SER A 64 18.30 -0.72 17.34
C SER A 64 18.13 0.39 16.29
N SER A 65 17.94 0.05 15.01
CA SER A 65 17.76 1.00 13.90
C SER A 65 16.30 1.30 13.57
N GLY A 66 15.34 0.57 14.15
CA GLY A 66 13.91 0.80 13.91
C GLY A 66 13.09 -0.47 13.81
N MET A 67 11.86 -0.29 13.30
CA MET A 67 10.91 -1.36 13.03
C MET A 67 10.84 -1.63 11.52
N PHE A 68 10.76 -2.88 11.14
CA PHE A 68 10.77 -3.32 9.75
C PHE A 68 9.70 -4.38 9.52
N LEU A 69 8.87 -4.17 8.52
CA LEU A 69 7.76 -5.05 8.16
C LEU A 69 8.12 -5.92 6.95
N ALA A 70 7.78 -7.20 7.02
CA ALA A 70 8.05 -8.17 5.96
C ALA A 70 7.23 -7.86 4.70
N MET A 71 7.91 -7.70 3.56
CA MET A 71 7.25 -7.44 2.27
C MET A 71 6.30 -8.56 1.87
N ASN A 72 6.68 -9.81 2.12
CA ASN A 72 5.84 -10.97 1.79
C ASN A 72 4.50 -10.97 2.52
N PHE A 73 4.44 -10.41 3.74
CA PHE A 73 3.18 -10.24 4.45
C PHE A 73 2.36 -9.10 3.84
N MET A 74 2.99 -7.96 3.59
CA MET A 74 2.31 -6.81 2.98
C MET A 74 1.69 -7.12 1.62
N GLN A 75 2.37 -7.92 0.79
CA GLN A 75 1.88 -8.30 -0.54
C GLN A 75 0.61 -9.14 -0.52
N GLN A 76 0.28 -9.79 0.60
CA GLN A 76 -0.99 -10.50 0.77
C GLN A 76 -2.19 -9.56 0.93
N TYR A 77 -1.93 -8.32 1.36
CA TYR A 77 -2.97 -7.33 1.70
C TYR A 77 -2.80 -6.00 0.97
N SER A 78 -1.86 -5.94 0.05
CA SER A 78 -1.56 -4.73 -0.72
C SER A 78 -1.07 -5.10 -2.11
N ASP A 79 -1.56 -4.41 -3.12
CA ASP A 79 -1.11 -4.62 -4.49
C ASP A 79 0.27 -3.98 -4.70
N LEU A 80 1.30 -4.63 -4.16
CA LEU A 80 2.69 -4.21 -4.21
C LEU A 80 3.54 -5.24 -4.94
N ILE A 81 4.43 -4.76 -5.79
CA ILE A 81 5.44 -5.57 -6.46
C ILE A 81 6.80 -5.14 -5.92
N CYS A 82 7.56 -6.12 -5.48
CA CYS A 82 8.90 -5.93 -4.95
C CYS A 82 9.92 -6.66 -5.81
N ALA A 83 10.93 -5.93 -6.28
CA ALA A 83 12.07 -6.49 -6.99
C ALA A 83 13.37 -6.11 -6.27
N VAL A 84 14.24 -7.10 -6.08
CA VAL A 84 15.53 -6.94 -5.41
C VAL A 84 16.64 -7.03 -6.44
N TYR A 85 17.60 -6.13 -6.36
CA TYR A 85 18.78 -6.06 -7.24
C TYR A 85 20.03 -6.00 -6.38
N ASP A 86 21.07 -6.75 -6.73
CA ASP A 86 22.29 -6.88 -5.92
C ASP A 86 23.36 -5.85 -6.26
N THR A 87 23.42 -5.38 -7.52
CA THR A 87 24.51 -4.52 -7.98
C THR A 87 24.00 -3.28 -8.72
N PRO A 88 23.99 -2.12 -8.07
CA PRO A 88 24.13 -1.89 -6.64
C PRO A 88 22.93 -2.48 -5.88
N SER A 89 23.13 -2.81 -4.61
CA SER A 89 22.05 -3.34 -3.77
C SER A 89 20.91 -2.31 -3.65
N ARG A 90 19.72 -2.70 -4.09
CA ARG A 90 18.51 -1.87 -4.03
C ARG A 90 17.24 -2.71 -4.10
N VAL A 91 16.19 -2.14 -3.57
CA VAL A 91 14.83 -2.67 -3.68
C VAL A 91 13.99 -1.67 -4.46
N VAL A 92 13.26 -2.15 -5.44
CA VAL A 92 12.28 -1.36 -6.19
C VAL A 92 10.89 -1.86 -5.82
N ILE A 93 10.08 -0.98 -5.26
CA ILE A 93 8.69 -1.25 -4.93
C ILE A 93 7.82 -0.45 -5.90
N THR A 94 6.91 -1.11 -6.56
CA THR A 94 5.91 -0.50 -7.43
C THR A 94 4.53 -0.93 -7.00
N TYR A 95 3.56 -0.04 -7.16
CA TYR A 95 2.16 -0.44 -7.01
C TYR A 95 1.80 -1.37 -8.16
N GLY A 96 1.09 -2.44 -7.84
CA GLY A 96 0.43 -3.24 -8.82
C GLY A 96 -0.62 -2.38 -9.53
N SER A 97 -0.82 -2.62 -10.78
CA SER A 97 -1.95 -2.09 -11.52
C SER A 97 -2.40 -3.14 -12.51
N GLU A 98 -3.68 -3.16 -12.76
CA GLU A 98 -4.25 -4.08 -13.76
C GLU A 98 -3.67 -3.84 -15.17
N SER A 99 -3.06 -2.68 -15.38
CA SER A 99 -2.45 -2.35 -16.66
C SER A 99 -1.03 -1.81 -16.51
N VAL A 100 -0.13 -2.31 -17.35
CA VAL A 100 1.27 -1.87 -17.45
C VAL A 100 1.54 -1.39 -18.84
N THR A 101 2.08 -0.18 -18.98
CA THR A 101 2.55 0.34 -20.25
C THR A 101 4.02 -0.02 -20.43
N THR A 102 4.35 -0.70 -21.52
CA THR A 102 5.71 -1.08 -21.88
C THR A 102 6.12 -0.49 -23.21
N ALA A 103 7.41 -0.40 -23.43
CA ALA A 103 8.00 0.01 -24.71
C ALA A 103 9.32 -0.72 -24.93
N GLU A 104 9.74 -0.85 -26.19
CA GLU A 104 11.07 -1.35 -26.55
C GLU A 104 11.99 -0.17 -26.85
N LEU A 105 13.26 -0.25 -26.40
CA LEU A 105 14.30 0.72 -26.77
C LEU A 105 14.78 0.50 -28.21
N LYS A 106 14.80 1.55 -29.04
CA LYS A 106 15.24 1.47 -30.43
C LYS A 106 16.75 1.20 -30.63
N GLY A 107 17.52 1.46 -29.58
CA GLY A 107 18.97 1.29 -29.54
C GLY A 107 19.51 1.68 -28.18
N ASP A 108 20.79 1.47 -27.93
CA ASP A 108 21.45 1.83 -26.71
C ASP A 108 21.12 3.27 -26.31
N THR A 109 20.67 3.44 -25.07
CA THR A 109 20.05 4.69 -24.64
C THR A 109 20.44 5.04 -23.20
N ALA A 110 20.99 6.25 -23.05
CA ALA A 110 21.28 6.81 -21.74
C ALA A 110 19.98 7.09 -20.97
N VAL A 111 19.82 6.44 -19.82
CA VAL A 111 18.76 6.70 -18.84
C VAL A 111 19.24 7.81 -17.91
N ARG A 112 18.47 8.88 -17.78
CA ARG A 112 18.89 10.10 -17.10
C ARG A 112 18.09 10.36 -15.84
N TYR A 113 18.68 11.10 -14.91
CA TYR A 113 18.03 11.46 -13.65
C TYR A 113 16.78 12.35 -13.85
N ARG A 114 16.78 13.20 -14.88
CA ARG A 114 15.64 14.06 -15.25
C ARG A 114 15.50 14.12 -16.78
N GLY A 115 14.34 14.53 -17.25
CA GLY A 115 14.07 14.75 -18.66
C GLY A 115 14.87 15.94 -19.23
N GLY A 116 16.08 15.69 -19.73
CA GLY A 116 16.94 16.69 -20.32
C GLY A 116 18.31 16.15 -20.73
N ILE A 117 18.85 16.63 -21.86
CA ILE A 117 20.14 16.17 -22.41
C ILE A 117 21.33 16.50 -21.50
N LYS A 118 21.19 17.50 -20.64
CA LYS A 118 22.23 17.92 -19.69
C LYS A 118 22.09 17.24 -18.33
N SER A 119 21.03 16.47 -18.12
CA SER A 119 20.81 15.74 -16.88
C SER A 119 21.84 14.60 -16.75
N PRO A 120 22.33 14.31 -15.53
CA PRO A 120 23.23 13.19 -15.28
C PRO A 120 22.66 11.86 -15.82
N ILE A 121 23.55 11.02 -16.34
CA ILE A 121 23.21 9.66 -16.75
C ILE A 121 23.25 8.78 -15.51
N ILE A 122 22.18 7.99 -15.29
CA ILE A 122 22.08 7.02 -14.20
C ILE A 122 22.66 5.67 -14.66
N THR A 123 22.24 5.25 -15.86
CA THR A 123 22.67 3.98 -16.47
C THR A 123 22.54 4.06 -18.00
N GLU A 124 23.17 3.13 -18.69
CA GLU A 124 22.96 2.90 -20.11
C GLU A 124 22.10 1.65 -20.29
N ALA A 125 20.98 1.78 -20.96
CA ALA A 125 20.08 0.67 -21.25
C ALA A 125 20.29 0.17 -22.69
N THR A 126 20.36 -1.16 -22.84
CA THR A 126 20.65 -1.83 -24.12
C THR A 126 19.47 -1.72 -25.08
N GLY A 127 19.77 -1.47 -26.35
CA GLY A 127 18.78 -1.47 -27.44
C GLY A 127 18.06 -2.82 -27.55
N GLY A 128 16.77 -2.79 -27.86
CA GLY A 128 15.92 -3.97 -27.88
C GLY A 128 15.35 -4.37 -26.51
N SER A 129 15.84 -3.78 -25.40
CA SER A 129 15.28 -4.06 -24.07
C SER A 129 13.87 -3.51 -23.93
N ILE A 130 13.02 -4.27 -23.27
CA ILE A 130 11.69 -3.83 -22.87
C ILE A 130 11.81 -3.05 -21.56
N VAL A 131 11.16 -1.90 -21.51
CA VAL A 131 11.10 -1.04 -20.34
C VAL A 131 9.64 -0.77 -19.97
N THR A 132 9.37 -0.59 -18.67
CA THR A 132 8.07 -0.11 -18.23
C THR A 132 8.04 1.42 -18.34
N VAL A 133 7.01 1.96 -18.96
CA VAL A 133 6.77 3.40 -19.04
C VAL A 133 5.92 3.80 -17.84
N LEU A 134 6.52 4.53 -16.89
CA LEU A 134 5.88 4.97 -15.67
C LEU A 134 5.08 6.26 -15.88
N ASP A 135 5.64 7.18 -16.68
CA ASP A 135 4.99 8.43 -17.04
C ASP A 135 5.46 8.89 -18.42
N GLN A 136 4.54 9.37 -19.25
CA GLN A 136 4.82 9.86 -20.59
C GLN A 136 4.56 11.36 -20.69
N MET A 137 5.62 12.15 -20.79
CA MET A 137 5.58 13.58 -20.98
C MET A 137 5.78 13.94 -22.49
N ASP A 138 5.75 15.23 -22.78
CA ASP A 138 5.84 15.74 -24.17
C ASP A 138 7.06 15.22 -24.97
N LYS A 139 8.26 15.26 -24.41
CA LYS A 139 9.52 14.88 -25.09
C LYS A 139 10.30 13.76 -24.42
N TRP A 140 9.98 13.44 -23.17
CA TRP A 140 10.66 12.48 -22.34
C TRP A 140 9.64 11.57 -21.68
N SER A 141 10.00 10.32 -21.44
CA SER A 141 9.24 9.41 -20.60
C SER A 141 10.07 8.97 -19.41
N GLN A 142 9.43 8.89 -18.25
CA GLN A 142 9.99 8.19 -17.10
C GLN A 142 9.80 6.69 -17.32
N ILE A 143 10.87 5.94 -17.17
CA ILE A 143 10.87 4.49 -17.37
C ILE A 143 11.48 3.77 -16.20
N LEU A 144 11.07 2.51 -16.02
CA LEU A 144 11.75 1.51 -15.22
C LEU A 144 12.41 0.50 -16.16
N THR A 145 13.72 0.35 -16.04
CA THR A 145 14.49 -0.63 -16.81
C THR A 145 14.38 -2.03 -16.23
N ALA A 146 14.70 -3.06 -16.99
CA ALA A 146 14.64 -4.45 -16.52
C ALA A 146 15.60 -4.73 -15.34
N ASP A 147 16.69 -3.98 -15.25
CA ASP A 147 17.66 -4.04 -14.15
C ASP A 147 17.34 -3.07 -13.00
N GLY A 148 16.12 -2.47 -12.99
CA GLY A 148 15.55 -1.75 -11.85
C GLY A 148 16.00 -0.30 -11.70
N TYR A 149 16.48 0.36 -12.76
CA TYR A 149 16.71 1.80 -12.74
C TYR A 149 15.47 2.57 -13.16
N ILE A 150 15.12 3.58 -12.36
CA ILE A 150 14.05 4.54 -12.70
C ILE A 150 14.72 5.81 -13.18
N GLY A 151 14.36 6.26 -14.39
CA GLY A 151 14.90 7.47 -14.97
C GLY A 151 14.21 7.86 -16.26
N TYR A 152 14.78 8.79 -16.99
CA TYR A 152 14.15 9.43 -18.14
C TYR A 152 14.90 9.12 -19.45
N VAL A 153 14.13 8.78 -20.47
CA VAL A 153 14.60 8.64 -21.85
C VAL A 153 13.79 9.52 -22.79
N LYS A 154 14.36 9.90 -23.94
CA LYS A 154 13.59 10.62 -24.96
C LYS A 154 12.51 9.72 -25.55
N ASN A 155 11.31 10.25 -25.80
CA ASN A 155 10.21 9.52 -26.44
C ASN A 155 10.62 8.96 -27.82
N SER A 156 11.48 9.66 -28.51
CA SER A 156 12.03 9.21 -29.84
C SER A 156 12.85 7.93 -29.74
N ARG A 157 13.32 7.53 -28.57
CA ARG A 157 14.05 6.29 -28.28
C ARG A 157 13.15 5.09 -28.02
N LEU A 158 11.86 5.32 -27.81
CA LEU A 158 10.86 4.29 -27.56
C LEU A 158 10.16 3.87 -28.86
N LYS A 159 9.81 2.60 -28.98
CA LYS A 159 8.93 2.04 -30.01
C LYS A 159 8.00 1.00 -29.41
N GLY A 160 6.92 0.69 -30.09
CA GLY A 160 6.00 -0.38 -29.68
C GLY A 160 5.38 -0.11 -28.30
N ILE A 161 5.06 1.15 -28.00
CA ILE A 161 4.38 1.48 -26.74
C ILE A 161 3.04 0.76 -26.73
N ALA A 162 2.84 -0.09 -25.75
CA ALA A 162 1.63 -0.89 -25.59
C ALA A 162 1.27 -1.01 -24.10
N THR A 163 -0.02 -0.94 -23.83
CA THR A 163 -0.56 -1.21 -22.50
C THR A 163 -1.11 -2.64 -22.49
N THR A 164 -0.66 -3.43 -21.54
CA THR A 164 -1.09 -4.83 -21.33
C THR A 164 -1.65 -4.99 -19.94
N THR A 165 -2.62 -5.86 -19.78
CA THR A 165 -3.06 -6.33 -18.48
C THR A 165 -1.99 -7.19 -17.83
N ARG A 166 -1.89 -7.10 -16.52
CA ARG A 166 -0.98 -7.91 -15.71
C ARG A 166 -1.78 -8.58 -14.61
N ASP A 167 -1.50 -9.86 -14.39
CA ASP A 167 -2.04 -10.56 -13.22
C ASP A 167 -1.38 -9.97 -11.96
N THR A 168 -2.21 -9.48 -11.06
CA THR A 168 -1.77 -9.00 -9.74
C THR A 168 -1.81 -10.17 -8.76
N VAL A 169 -0.86 -10.22 -7.85
CA VAL A 169 -0.86 -11.24 -6.77
C VAL A 169 -1.99 -10.96 -5.77
N TYR A 170 -2.35 -9.69 -5.62
CA TYR A 170 -3.38 -9.25 -4.71
C TYR A 170 -4.71 -9.04 -5.42
N ALA A 171 -5.69 -9.86 -5.05
CA ALA A 171 -7.08 -9.60 -5.39
C ALA A 171 -7.72 -8.80 -4.26
N SER A 172 -8.08 -7.53 -4.52
CA SER A 172 -8.81 -6.74 -3.53
C SER A 172 -10.14 -7.42 -3.22
N PRO A 173 -10.43 -7.78 -1.96
CA PRO A 173 -11.73 -8.32 -1.62
C PRO A 173 -12.84 -7.31 -1.92
N ASP A 174 -13.95 -7.80 -2.44
CA ASP A 174 -15.17 -7.00 -2.55
C ASP A 174 -15.80 -6.84 -1.17
N TYR A 175 -15.67 -5.64 -0.62
CA TYR A 175 -16.34 -5.29 0.61
C TYR A 175 -17.66 -4.61 0.29
N THR A 176 -18.77 -5.22 0.70
CA THR A 176 -20.07 -4.57 0.62
C THR A 176 -20.16 -3.48 1.68
N SER A 177 -20.34 -2.24 1.26
CA SER A 177 -20.68 -1.16 2.18
C SER A 177 -22.15 -1.31 2.63
N ILE A 178 -22.42 -0.91 3.88
CA ILE A 178 -23.78 -0.78 4.36
C ILE A 178 -24.50 0.23 3.45
N HIS A 179 -25.54 -0.23 2.78
CA HIS A 179 -26.35 0.59 1.92
C HIS A 179 -27.76 0.68 2.48
N MET A 180 -28.30 1.88 2.59
CA MET A 180 -29.68 2.11 2.97
C MET A 180 -30.46 2.64 1.76
N ASP A 181 -31.57 2.02 1.45
CA ASP A 181 -32.47 2.53 0.43
C ASP A 181 -33.19 3.79 0.93
N GLY A 182 -33.11 4.86 0.11
CA GLY A 182 -33.78 6.12 0.40
C GLY A 182 -32.85 7.20 0.97
N LYS A 183 -33.49 8.25 1.51
CA LYS A 183 -32.76 9.37 2.09
C LYS A 183 -32.28 9.04 3.50
N VAL A 184 -30.99 9.30 3.75
CA VAL A 184 -30.40 9.20 5.08
C VAL A 184 -30.69 10.50 5.83
N ASN A 185 -31.37 10.38 6.98
CA ASN A 185 -31.56 11.45 7.94
C ASN A 185 -30.80 11.05 9.21
N LEU A 186 -29.58 11.59 9.34
CA LEU A 186 -28.64 11.23 10.42
C LEU A 186 -28.60 12.31 11.48
N VAL A 187 -28.55 11.90 12.74
CA VAL A 187 -28.28 12.78 13.88
C VAL A 187 -27.12 12.21 14.69
N TRP A 188 -26.37 13.10 15.31
CA TRP A 188 -25.39 12.74 16.34
C TRP A 188 -26.03 12.79 17.72
N HIS A 189 -25.90 11.71 18.49
CA HIS A 189 -26.26 11.67 19.90
C HIS A 189 -24.98 11.87 20.73
N GLN A 190 -24.92 12.99 21.45
CA GLN A 190 -23.75 13.32 22.24
C GLN A 190 -23.74 12.55 23.55
N ILE A 191 -22.72 11.72 23.75
CA ILE A 191 -22.44 11.00 24.99
C ILE A 191 -21.30 11.71 25.69
N ASN A 192 -21.54 12.29 26.86
CA ASN A 192 -20.54 13.07 27.61
C ASN A 192 -19.85 12.30 28.72
N TYR A 193 -20.45 11.19 29.17
CA TYR A 193 -19.91 10.31 30.21
C TYR A 193 -20.51 8.91 30.07
N ALA A 194 -19.86 7.91 30.67
CA ALA A 194 -20.15 6.49 30.44
C ALA A 194 -21.58 6.07 30.80
N GLU A 195 -22.16 6.65 31.83
CA GLU A 195 -23.51 6.34 32.31
C GLU A 195 -24.59 6.66 31.26
N MET A 196 -24.37 7.68 30.39
CA MET A 196 -25.30 8.02 29.32
C MET A 196 -25.45 6.90 28.28
N ASN A 197 -24.54 5.95 28.20
CA ASN A 197 -24.67 4.80 27.34
C ASN A 197 -25.88 3.94 27.64
N SER A 198 -26.25 3.83 28.94
CA SER A 198 -27.42 3.07 29.37
C SER A 198 -28.74 3.76 29.02
N GLU A 199 -28.72 5.07 28.85
CA GLU A 199 -29.90 5.89 28.54
C GLU A 199 -30.13 5.99 27.00
N PHE A 200 -29.16 5.61 26.17
CA PHE A 200 -29.22 5.74 24.73
C PHE A 200 -30.52 5.19 24.10
N ALA A 201 -30.96 4.01 24.53
CA ALA A 201 -32.15 3.38 24.00
C ALA A 201 -33.42 4.20 24.32
N SER A 202 -33.55 4.70 25.56
CA SER A 202 -34.69 5.53 26.00
C SER A 202 -34.69 6.90 25.32
N ASP A 203 -33.51 7.52 25.17
CA ASP A 203 -33.39 8.84 24.56
C ASP A 203 -33.72 8.82 23.07
N THR A 204 -33.48 7.69 22.41
CA THR A 204 -33.72 7.54 20.97
C THR A 204 -35.12 7.02 20.62
N GLU A 205 -35.83 6.40 21.56
CA GLU A 205 -37.15 5.80 21.33
C GLU A 205 -38.20 6.81 20.83
N ALA A 206 -38.15 8.06 21.32
CA ALA A 206 -39.09 9.11 20.95
C ALA A 206 -38.71 9.89 19.70
N VAL A 207 -37.53 9.62 19.11
CA VAL A 207 -37.04 10.35 17.94
C VAL A 207 -37.74 9.90 16.68
N THR A 208 -38.47 10.81 16.01
CA THR A 208 -39.19 10.52 14.77
C THR A 208 -38.51 11.19 13.58
N GLY A 209 -38.60 10.55 12.40
CA GLY A 209 -38.05 11.09 11.14
C GLY A 209 -36.54 10.92 10.98
N VAL A 210 -35.87 10.31 11.94
CA VAL A 210 -34.45 9.94 11.90
C VAL A 210 -34.35 8.45 11.61
N ASN A 211 -33.45 8.05 10.71
CA ASN A 211 -33.20 6.66 10.37
C ASN A 211 -31.77 6.20 10.62
N VAL A 212 -30.88 7.14 10.98
CA VAL A 212 -29.50 6.84 11.39
C VAL A 212 -29.15 7.68 12.61
N ILE A 213 -28.58 7.06 13.65
CA ILE A 213 -28.06 7.75 14.84
C ILE A 213 -26.58 7.39 14.98
N SER A 214 -25.74 8.40 15.18
CA SER A 214 -24.31 8.23 15.42
C SER A 214 -23.98 8.71 16.84
N PRO A 215 -23.86 7.81 17.81
CA PRO A 215 -23.45 8.21 19.16
C PRO A 215 -21.96 8.51 19.24
N THR A 216 -21.59 9.48 20.06
CA THR A 216 -20.18 9.87 20.31
C THR A 216 -19.59 9.04 21.45
N TRP A 217 -19.37 7.75 21.24
CA TRP A 217 -18.90 6.83 22.28
C TRP A 217 -17.40 6.88 22.57
N TYR A 218 -16.62 7.50 21.69
CA TYR A 218 -15.18 7.54 21.81
C TYR A 218 -14.71 8.89 22.32
N PHE A 219 -13.88 8.85 23.37
CA PHE A 219 -13.16 10.00 23.91
C PHE A 219 -11.67 9.80 23.62
N LEU A 220 -10.99 10.87 23.20
CA LEU A 220 -9.55 10.93 23.01
C LEU A 220 -8.85 11.24 24.33
#